data_405b98559fe40b43871f9d1b556418b3
#
_entry.id   405b98559fe40b43871f9d1b556418b3
#
_cell.length_a   1.000
_cell.length_b   1.000
_cell.length_c   1.000
_cell.angle_alpha   90.00
_cell.angle_beta   90.00
_cell.angle_gamma   90.00
#
_symmetry.space_group_name_H-M   'P 1'
#
loop_
_entity.id
_entity.type
_entity.pdbx_description
1 polymer ?
#
loop_
_entity_poly.entity_id
_entity_poly.type
_entity_poly.pdbx_seq_one_letter_code
_entity_poly.pdbx_strand_id
1 'polypeptide(L)'
;MKMERILKVFDSNYVKLSRPRCPELYFASDYFNEIFDSLKSLDYSNVKQGIPRDKGIYFWFVGEQVNYIGIAKNRNGLYGRVALQHLNEKYLEFRESKQNPELDKFQLSQAVQTLDAEGNAKIGIDKSTFRKKIGRKFKLKPGSETVSYIKENGTLKFTTINNIEGKSLDLIEATLIAFFQPPLNTAHTGAVVTKLSSVPVGQEVTVLK
;
A
#
# COMPACT_ATOMS: atom_id res chain seq x y z
N MET A 1 29.47 12.43 -0.42
CA MET A 1 28.11 12.96 -0.24
C MET A 1 27.52 13.15 -1.63
N LYS A 2 26.84 12.14 -2.17
CA LYS A 2 26.13 12.26 -3.44
C LYS A 2 24.82 13.01 -3.14
N MET A 3 24.68 14.21 -3.68
CA MET A 3 23.38 14.86 -3.76
C MET A 3 22.49 13.93 -4.60
N GLU A 4 21.58 13.21 -3.94
CA GLU A 4 20.46 12.58 -4.64
C GLU A 4 19.73 13.72 -5.35
N ARG A 5 19.76 13.71 -6.66
CA ARG A 5 18.86 14.55 -7.47
C ARG A 5 17.47 14.23 -6.99
N ILE A 6 16.79 15.20 -6.43
CA ILE A 6 15.34 15.15 -6.20
C ILE A 6 14.72 15.06 -7.59
N LEU A 7 14.53 13.83 -8.05
CA LEU A 7 13.83 13.56 -9.30
C LEU A 7 12.36 13.83 -9.00
N LYS A 8 11.82 14.89 -9.56
CA LYS A 8 10.37 15.10 -9.54
C LYS A 8 9.71 13.84 -10.12
N VAL A 9 8.85 13.21 -9.34
CA VAL A 9 8.11 12.02 -9.77
C VAL A 9 7.23 12.36 -10.97
N PHE A 10 6.62 13.55 -10.92
CA PHE A 10 5.88 14.11 -12.04
C PHE A 10 6.64 15.35 -12.55
N ASP A 11 7.19 15.25 -13.76
CA ASP A 11 7.90 16.32 -14.47
C ASP A 11 6.96 17.20 -15.32
N SER A 12 5.69 17.26 -14.94
CA SER A 12 4.64 18.04 -15.60
C SER A 12 3.97 18.97 -14.57
N ASN A 13 3.21 19.96 -15.03
CA ASN A 13 2.49 20.87 -14.14
C ASN A 13 1.24 20.21 -13.55
N TYR A 14 0.61 19.33 -14.34
CA TYR A 14 -0.63 18.64 -13.96
C TYR A 14 -0.59 17.16 -14.32
N VAL A 15 -1.42 16.39 -13.64
CA VAL A 15 -1.72 15.00 -13.96
C VAL A 15 -3.22 14.83 -14.12
N LYS A 16 -3.60 14.06 -15.13
CA LYS A 16 -4.97 13.63 -15.35
C LYS A 16 -5.11 12.17 -14.95
N LEU A 17 -6.06 11.89 -14.07
CA LEU A 17 -6.49 10.53 -13.73
C LEU A 17 -7.76 10.18 -14.51
N SER A 18 -7.66 9.20 -15.38
CA SER A 18 -8.79 8.61 -16.10
C SER A 18 -9.09 7.22 -15.54
N ARG A 19 -10.34 6.95 -15.22
CA ARG A 19 -10.81 5.66 -14.71
C ARG A 19 -12.04 5.20 -15.48
N PRO A 20 -12.24 3.90 -15.71
CA PRO A 20 -13.43 3.40 -16.38
C PRO A 20 -14.70 3.88 -15.66
N ARG A 21 -15.66 4.40 -16.41
CA ARG A 21 -16.97 4.85 -15.93
C ARG A 21 -16.94 5.95 -14.87
N CYS A 22 -15.85 6.68 -14.75
CA CYS A 22 -15.71 7.84 -13.86
C CYS A 22 -15.34 9.08 -14.66
N PRO A 23 -15.72 10.28 -14.20
CA PRO A 23 -15.20 11.53 -14.76
C PRO A 23 -13.67 11.58 -14.68
N GLU A 24 -13.05 12.25 -15.65
CA GLU A 24 -11.63 12.56 -15.58
C GLU A 24 -11.38 13.58 -14.48
N LEU A 25 -10.26 13.41 -13.77
CA LEU A 25 -9.85 14.28 -12.68
C LEU A 25 -8.47 14.86 -12.99
N TYR A 26 -8.30 16.15 -12.71
CA TYR A 26 -7.08 16.90 -12.96
C TYR A 26 -6.50 17.38 -11.65
N PHE A 27 -5.21 17.15 -11.40
CA PHE A 27 -4.51 17.49 -10.18
C PHE A 27 -3.24 18.25 -10.49
N ALA A 28 -2.82 19.15 -9.60
CA ALA A 28 -1.49 19.73 -9.66
C ALA A 28 -0.43 18.65 -9.33
N SER A 29 0.61 18.57 -10.16
CA SER A 29 1.67 17.58 -10.00
C SER A 29 2.50 17.80 -8.73
N ASP A 30 2.68 19.04 -8.32
CA ASP A 30 3.48 19.39 -7.14
C ASP A 30 2.98 18.72 -5.87
N TYR A 31 1.67 18.53 -5.74
CA TYR A 31 1.10 17.81 -4.62
C TYR A 31 1.65 16.37 -4.47
N PHE A 32 1.80 15.68 -5.59
CA PHE A 32 2.37 14.32 -5.58
C PHE A 32 3.88 14.34 -5.39
N ASN A 33 4.58 15.33 -5.94
CA ASN A 33 6.01 15.50 -5.74
C ASN A 33 6.33 15.73 -4.26
N GLU A 34 5.56 16.56 -3.56
CA GLU A 34 5.69 16.78 -2.11
C GLU A 34 5.52 15.50 -1.29
N ILE A 35 4.62 14.59 -1.69
CA ILE A 35 4.49 13.28 -1.06
C ILE A 35 5.82 12.52 -1.12
N PHE A 36 6.49 12.51 -2.27
CA PHE A 36 7.77 11.80 -2.45
C PHE A 36 8.92 12.47 -1.71
N ASP A 37 8.96 13.80 -1.70
CA ASP A 37 9.99 14.58 -1.00
C ASP A 37 9.90 14.40 0.52
N SER A 38 8.69 14.13 1.03
CA SER A 38 8.43 13.92 2.46
C SER A 38 8.55 12.46 2.93
N LEU A 39 8.89 11.52 2.05
CA LEU A 39 8.98 10.10 2.39
C LEU A 39 10.09 9.82 3.41
N LYS A 40 9.73 9.14 4.48
CA LYS A 40 10.63 8.64 5.52
C LYS A 40 10.75 7.12 5.41
N SER A 41 11.97 6.60 5.47
CA SER A 41 12.21 5.16 5.54
C SER A 41 11.87 4.64 6.93
N LEU A 42 11.20 3.50 6.99
CA LEU A 42 10.89 2.82 8.24
C LEU A 42 12.11 2.00 8.69
N ASP A 43 12.56 2.26 9.92
CA ASP A 43 13.49 1.38 10.60
C ASP A 43 12.76 0.15 11.14
N TYR A 44 13.04 -1.01 10.58
CA TYR A 44 12.43 -2.26 10.99
C TYR A 44 12.85 -2.75 12.39
N SER A 45 13.95 -2.24 12.93
CA SER A 45 14.37 -2.53 14.30
C SER A 45 13.49 -1.82 15.33
N ASN A 46 12.88 -0.70 14.96
CA ASN A 46 12.09 0.15 15.85
C ASN A 46 10.73 0.52 15.29
N VAL A 47 10.01 -0.45 14.73
CA VAL A 47 8.71 -0.21 14.04
C VAL A 47 7.68 0.50 14.93
N LYS A 48 7.57 0.11 16.21
CA LYS A 48 6.53 0.64 17.09
C LYS A 48 6.68 2.13 17.42
N GLN A 49 7.91 2.61 17.47
CA GLN A 49 8.23 4.01 17.79
C GLN A 49 8.47 4.85 16.53
N GLY A 50 8.89 4.19 15.43
CA GLY A 50 9.28 4.85 14.19
C GLY A 50 8.10 5.23 13.28
N ILE A 51 6.87 4.75 13.54
CA ILE A 51 5.73 5.00 12.66
C ILE A 51 4.59 5.73 13.38
N PRO A 52 4.10 6.86 12.81
CA PRO A 52 3.05 7.68 13.44
C PRO A 52 1.67 7.03 13.36
N ARG A 53 0.73 7.54 14.18
CA ARG A 53 -0.68 7.14 14.17
C ARG A 53 -1.55 7.99 13.23
N ASP A 54 -0.92 8.92 12.53
CA ASP A 54 -1.60 9.79 11.58
C ASP A 54 -2.01 9.05 10.31
N LYS A 55 -3.00 9.60 9.61
CA LYS A 55 -3.34 9.16 8.26
C LYS A 55 -2.14 9.37 7.33
N GLY A 56 -2.02 8.55 6.31
CA GLY A 56 -0.91 8.70 5.38
C GLY A 56 -0.88 7.62 4.31
N ILE A 57 0.18 7.68 3.55
CA ILE A 57 0.48 6.75 2.46
C ILE A 57 1.81 6.06 2.74
N TYR A 58 1.93 4.83 2.31
CA TYR A 58 3.16 4.06 2.44
C TYR A 58 3.43 3.26 1.17
N PHE A 59 4.71 3.06 0.93
CA PHE A 59 5.26 2.38 -0.23
C PHE A 59 6.19 1.27 0.22
N TRP A 60 6.19 0.16 -0.49
CA TRP A 60 7.22 -0.84 -0.34
C TRP A 60 8.06 -0.89 -1.60
N PHE A 61 9.34 -0.59 -1.43
CA PHE A 61 10.35 -0.57 -2.49
C PHE A 61 11.18 -1.85 -2.45
N VAL A 62 11.51 -2.39 -3.62
CA VAL A 62 12.57 -3.38 -3.81
C VAL A 62 13.61 -2.72 -4.70
N GLY A 63 14.78 -2.43 -4.14
CA GLY A 63 15.70 -1.50 -4.77
C GLY A 63 15.05 -0.13 -4.98
N GLU A 64 15.07 0.38 -6.19
CA GLU A 64 14.45 1.66 -6.57
C GLU A 64 12.99 1.50 -7.07
N GLN A 65 12.53 0.27 -7.25
CA GLN A 65 11.20 0.01 -7.80
C GLN A 65 10.12 0.01 -6.73
N VAL A 66 9.03 0.75 -6.96
CA VAL A 66 7.81 0.69 -6.16
C VAL A 66 7.09 -0.64 -6.45
N ASN A 67 7.00 -1.50 -5.44
CA ASN A 67 6.35 -2.80 -5.57
C ASN A 67 4.94 -2.86 -4.95
N TYR A 68 4.66 -1.97 -4.01
CA TYR A 68 3.35 -1.83 -3.40
C TYR A 68 3.11 -0.41 -2.91
N ILE A 69 1.88 0.07 -3.05
CA ILE A 69 1.38 1.33 -2.51
C ILE A 69 0.14 1.02 -1.68
N GLY A 70 0.01 1.68 -0.54
CA GLY A 70 -1.17 1.58 0.29
C GLY A 70 -1.41 2.81 1.14
N ILE A 71 -2.63 2.97 1.60
CA ILE A 71 -3.05 4.08 2.46
C ILE A 71 -3.48 3.61 3.84
N ALA A 72 -3.35 4.50 4.80
CA ALA A 72 -3.77 4.33 6.18
C ALA A 72 -4.74 5.46 6.56
N LYS A 73 -6.06 5.17 6.48
CA LYS A 73 -7.12 6.14 6.72
C LYS A 73 -7.92 5.92 8.00
N ASN A 74 -7.66 4.81 8.72
CA ASN A 74 -8.34 4.45 9.95
C ASN A 74 -7.78 5.22 11.16
N ARG A 75 -8.47 5.15 12.31
CA ARG A 75 -8.10 5.83 13.58
C ARG A 75 -6.65 5.62 14.01
N ASN A 76 -6.07 4.45 13.77
CA ASN A 76 -4.69 4.15 14.13
C ASN A 76 -3.68 4.47 13.01
N GLY A 77 -4.12 5.09 11.92
CA GLY A 77 -3.28 5.59 10.83
C GLY A 77 -2.24 4.60 10.32
N LEU A 78 -1.08 5.13 10.00
CA LEU A 78 0.08 4.36 9.52
C LEU A 78 0.53 3.28 10.51
N TYR A 79 0.56 3.58 11.82
CA TYR A 79 0.88 2.60 12.85
C TYR A 79 -0.06 1.39 12.79
N GLY A 80 -1.37 1.63 12.72
CA GLY A 80 -2.36 0.56 12.63
C GLY A 80 -2.18 -0.30 11.38
N ARG A 81 -1.92 0.34 10.25
CA ARG A 81 -1.83 -0.35 8.96
C ARG A 81 -0.50 -1.08 8.77
N VAL A 82 0.60 -0.43 9.10
CA VAL A 82 1.95 -0.98 8.88
C VAL A 82 2.38 -1.85 10.07
N ALA A 83 2.42 -1.28 11.29
CA ALA A 83 2.95 -2.01 12.43
C ALA A 83 2.04 -3.13 12.91
N LEU A 84 0.71 -2.86 13.06
CA LEU A 84 -0.22 -3.84 13.61
C LEU A 84 -0.77 -4.84 12.60
N GLN A 85 -0.71 -4.55 11.29
CA GLN A 85 -1.23 -5.43 10.26
C GLN A 85 -0.14 -6.03 9.37
N HIS A 86 0.69 -5.20 8.73
CA HIS A 86 1.67 -5.72 7.76
C HIS A 86 2.89 -6.36 8.40
N LEU A 87 3.40 -5.78 9.49
CA LEU A 87 4.61 -6.25 10.17
C LEU A 87 4.33 -7.05 11.46
N ASN A 88 3.07 -7.34 11.75
CA ASN A 88 2.68 -8.18 12.86
C ASN A 88 2.43 -9.62 12.39
N GLU A 89 3.33 -10.52 12.72
CA GLU A 89 3.25 -11.95 12.36
C GLU A 89 1.96 -12.61 12.84
N LYS A 90 1.42 -12.16 13.99
CA LYS A 90 0.19 -12.66 14.58
C LYS A 90 -1.09 -12.10 13.93
N TYR A 91 -0.98 -11.18 12.97
CA TYR A 91 -2.15 -10.64 12.27
C TYR A 91 -2.63 -11.64 11.21
N LEU A 92 -3.23 -12.72 11.70
CA LEU A 92 -3.77 -13.83 10.92
C LEU A 92 -5.29 -13.85 11.00
N GLU A 93 -5.92 -14.38 9.98
CA GLU A 93 -7.31 -14.77 9.94
C GLU A 93 -7.39 -16.28 10.13
N PHE A 94 -8.09 -16.72 11.17
CA PHE A 94 -8.28 -18.14 11.42
C PHE A 94 -9.61 -18.59 10.82
N ARG A 95 -9.58 -19.67 10.06
CA ARG A 95 -10.75 -20.25 9.42
C ARG A 95 -10.85 -21.73 9.77
N GLU A 96 -12.08 -22.20 9.87
CA GLU A 96 -12.34 -23.63 9.90
C GLU A 96 -11.93 -24.24 8.54
N SER A 97 -11.39 -25.44 8.55
CA SER A 97 -10.84 -26.10 7.36
C SER A 97 -11.84 -26.28 6.20
N LYS A 98 -13.14 -26.10 6.47
CA LYS A 98 -14.24 -26.30 5.52
C LYS A 98 -14.78 -25.02 4.87
N GLN A 99 -14.38 -23.82 5.35
CA GLN A 99 -14.91 -22.57 4.81
C GLN A 99 -14.14 -22.09 3.59
N ASN A 100 -14.79 -22.25 2.45
CA ASN A 100 -14.47 -21.64 1.15
C ASN A 100 -13.03 -21.84 0.65
N PRO A 101 -12.68 -23.03 0.13
CA PRO A 101 -11.34 -23.39 -0.33
C PRO A 101 -10.88 -22.61 -1.57
N GLU A 102 -11.78 -21.87 -2.25
CA GLU A 102 -11.47 -21.22 -3.52
C GLU A 102 -10.80 -19.87 -3.39
N LEU A 103 -11.03 -19.13 -2.28
CA LEU A 103 -10.56 -17.77 -2.14
C LEU A 103 -9.03 -17.63 -2.00
N ASP A 104 -8.32 -18.69 -1.65
CA ASP A 104 -6.86 -18.61 -1.47
C ASP A 104 -6.14 -19.98 -1.48
N LYS A 105 -6.30 -20.73 -2.57
CA LYS A 105 -5.74 -22.09 -2.69
C LYS A 105 -4.27 -22.20 -2.26
N PHE A 106 -3.45 -21.19 -2.58
CA PHE A 106 -2.04 -21.21 -2.19
C PHE A 106 -1.84 -20.97 -0.69
N GLN A 107 -2.44 -19.94 -0.12
CA GLN A 107 -2.28 -19.66 1.31
C GLN A 107 -2.92 -20.73 2.20
N LEU A 108 -3.99 -21.41 1.74
CA LEU A 108 -4.57 -22.54 2.45
C LEU A 108 -3.63 -23.74 2.48
N SER A 109 -2.90 -24.02 1.39
CA SER A 109 -1.90 -25.11 1.34
C SER A 109 -0.67 -24.84 2.21
N GLN A 110 -0.37 -23.57 2.52
CA GLN A 110 0.75 -23.13 3.35
C GLN A 110 0.30 -22.62 4.73
N ALA A 111 -0.98 -22.80 5.04
CA ALA A 111 -1.57 -22.26 6.26
C ALA A 111 -0.89 -22.78 7.53
N VAL A 112 -0.80 -21.90 8.52
CA VAL A 112 -0.34 -22.26 9.84
C VAL A 112 -1.48 -22.98 10.57
N GLN A 113 -1.24 -24.23 10.97
CA GLN A 113 -2.20 -24.98 11.77
C GLN A 113 -2.09 -24.57 13.25
N THR A 114 -3.20 -24.34 13.89
CA THR A 114 -3.31 -24.13 15.34
C THR A 114 -4.58 -24.80 15.85
N LEU A 115 -4.66 -25.01 17.16
CA LEU A 115 -5.86 -25.49 17.82
C LEU A 115 -6.58 -24.32 18.49
N ASP A 116 -7.91 -24.34 18.49
CA ASP A 116 -8.69 -23.44 19.33
C ASP A 116 -8.75 -23.94 20.79
N ALA A 117 -9.48 -23.22 21.64
CA ALA A 117 -9.62 -23.58 23.05
C ALA A 117 -10.30 -24.92 23.27
N GLU A 118 -11.11 -25.36 22.32
CA GLU A 118 -11.82 -26.63 22.30
C GLU A 118 -11.03 -27.77 21.63
N GLY A 119 -9.80 -27.49 21.16
CA GLY A 119 -8.93 -28.47 20.52
C GLY A 119 -9.22 -28.72 19.04
N ASN A 120 -10.06 -27.92 18.38
CA ASN A 120 -10.32 -28.06 16.95
C ASN A 120 -9.21 -27.40 16.11
N ALA A 121 -8.84 -28.04 14.99
CA ALA A 121 -7.85 -27.51 14.10
C ALA A 121 -8.37 -26.28 13.36
N LYS A 122 -7.65 -25.16 13.51
CA LYS A 122 -7.86 -23.91 12.77
C LYS A 122 -6.71 -23.63 11.84
N ILE A 123 -7.05 -23.06 10.69
CA ILE A 123 -6.11 -22.71 9.64
C ILE A 123 -5.89 -21.19 9.68
N GLY A 124 -4.64 -20.78 9.95
CA GLY A 124 -4.22 -19.38 9.93
C GLY A 124 -3.70 -18.97 8.57
N ILE A 125 -4.30 -17.93 7.99
CA ILE A 125 -3.84 -17.27 6.77
C ILE A 125 -3.55 -15.81 7.05
N ASP A 126 -2.72 -15.16 6.23
CA ASP A 126 -2.49 -13.73 6.37
C ASP A 126 -3.78 -12.93 6.23
N LYS A 127 -4.11 -12.10 7.20
CA LYS A 127 -5.25 -11.19 7.11
C LYS A 127 -4.94 -9.95 6.26
N SER A 128 -3.67 -9.55 6.21
CA SER A 128 -3.19 -8.43 5.42
C SER A 128 -3.21 -8.74 3.93
N THR A 129 -3.91 -7.93 3.12
CA THR A 129 -3.94 -8.07 1.65
C THR A 129 -2.53 -7.97 1.04
N PHE A 130 -1.67 -7.09 1.55
CA PHE A 130 -0.28 -6.95 1.11
C PHE A 130 0.50 -8.24 1.35
N ARG A 131 0.44 -8.80 2.56
CA ARG A 131 1.10 -10.07 2.90
C ARG A 131 0.55 -11.26 2.10
N LYS A 132 -0.79 -11.33 1.92
CA LYS A 132 -1.40 -12.35 1.05
C LYS A 132 -0.79 -12.36 -0.34
N LYS A 133 -0.60 -11.19 -0.95
CA LYS A 133 0.00 -11.07 -2.28
C LYS A 133 1.46 -11.49 -2.31
N ILE A 134 2.24 -11.11 -1.30
CA ILE A 134 3.62 -11.56 -1.13
C ILE A 134 3.67 -13.08 -0.96
N GLY A 135 2.89 -13.62 -0.03
CA GLY A 135 2.82 -15.05 0.22
C GLY A 135 2.49 -15.87 -1.03
N ARG A 136 1.49 -15.42 -1.80
CA ARG A 136 1.13 -16.08 -3.07
C ARG A 136 2.23 -15.99 -4.12
N LYS A 137 2.78 -14.79 -4.33
CA LYS A 137 3.79 -14.55 -5.38
C LYS A 137 5.09 -15.32 -5.12
N PHE A 138 5.51 -15.36 -3.86
CA PHE A 138 6.80 -15.93 -3.47
C PHE A 138 6.68 -17.28 -2.75
N LYS A 139 5.47 -17.84 -2.68
CA LYS A 139 5.17 -19.16 -2.08
C LYS A 139 5.61 -19.27 -0.61
N LEU A 140 5.28 -18.25 0.19
CA LEU A 140 5.67 -18.14 1.59
C LEU A 140 4.52 -18.48 2.53
N LYS A 141 4.85 -19.10 3.67
CA LYS A 141 3.89 -19.35 4.75
C LYS A 141 3.38 -18.05 5.35
N PRO A 142 2.10 -18.00 5.77
CA PRO A 142 1.55 -16.84 6.48
C PRO A 142 2.30 -16.54 7.79
N GLY A 143 2.26 -15.30 8.19
CA GLY A 143 2.86 -14.85 9.45
C GLY A 143 4.32 -14.48 9.33
N SER A 144 5.22 -15.27 9.94
CA SER A 144 6.64 -14.95 10.05
C SER A 144 7.34 -14.88 8.71
N GLU A 145 7.15 -15.83 7.81
CA GLU A 145 7.87 -15.84 6.53
C GLU A 145 7.49 -14.64 5.65
N THR A 146 6.20 -14.26 5.59
CA THR A 146 5.78 -13.08 4.82
C THR A 146 6.29 -11.78 5.44
N VAL A 147 6.38 -11.69 6.78
CA VAL A 147 6.92 -10.52 7.48
C VAL A 147 8.44 -10.44 7.29
N SER A 148 9.17 -11.54 7.45
CA SER A 148 10.62 -11.59 7.21
C SER A 148 10.94 -11.20 5.78
N TYR A 149 10.20 -11.72 4.81
CA TYR A 149 10.39 -11.37 3.40
C TYR A 149 10.24 -9.87 3.14
N ILE A 150 9.22 -9.21 3.74
CA ILE A 150 9.03 -7.76 3.62
C ILE A 150 10.25 -6.99 4.14
N LYS A 151 10.78 -7.39 5.29
CA LYS A 151 11.90 -6.72 5.95
C LYS A 151 13.24 -6.93 5.22
N GLU A 152 13.47 -8.13 4.72
CA GLU A 152 14.75 -8.53 4.12
C GLU A 152 14.89 -8.10 2.66
N ASN A 153 13.78 -8.03 1.93
CA ASN A 153 13.80 -7.82 0.48
C ASN A 153 13.36 -6.42 0.06
N GLY A 154 13.03 -5.53 0.99
CA GLY A 154 12.62 -4.19 0.60
C GLY A 154 12.60 -3.19 1.73
N THR A 155 12.40 -1.94 1.36
CA THR A 155 12.29 -0.81 2.27
C THR A 155 10.86 -0.29 2.26
N LEU A 156 10.25 -0.21 3.43
CA LEU A 156 9.01 0.52 3.64
C LEU A 156 9.31 2.01 3.82
N LYS A 157 8.72 2.84 2.97
CA LYS A 157 8.75 4.29 3.13
C LYS A 157 7.33 4.80 3.32
N PHE A 158 7.16 5.87 4.08
CA PHE A 158 5.86 6.45 4.37
C PHE A 158 5.92 7.96 4.53
N THR A 159 4.78 8.61 4.36
CA THR A 159 4.56 10.01 4.75
C THR A 159 3.19 10.17 5.38
N THR A 160 3.08 11.10 6.33
CA THR A 160 1.79 11.50 6.91
C THR A 160 1.11 12.50 5.98
N ILE A 161 -0.20 12.40 5.87
CA ILE A 161 -1.03 13.35 5.15
C ILE A 161 -2.09 13.83 6.14
N ASN A 162 -1.81 14.95 6.79
CA ASN A 162 -2.69 15.51 7.81
C ASN A 162 -3.86 16.25 7.15
N ASN A 163 -4.98 16.31 7.87
CA ASN A 163 -6.18 17.08 7.47
C ASN A 163 -6.79 16.68 6.12
N ILE A 164 -6.62 15.41 5.70
CA ILE A 164 -7.16 14.92 4.45
C ILE A 164 -8.39 14.05 4.67
N GLU A 165 -9.36 14.19 3.80
CA GLU A 165 -10.51 13.29 3.74
C GLU A 165 -10.14 11.91 3.21
N GLY A 166 -10.86 10.87 3.68
CA GLY A 166 -10.61 9.50 3.23
C GLY A 166 -10.80 9.30 1.73
N LYS A 167 -11.74 10.02 1.10
CA LYS A 167 -11.96 9.99 -0.36
C LYS A 167 -10.77 10.57 -1.13
N SER A 168 -10.16 11.63 -0.64
CA SER A 168 -8.97 12.23 -1.25
C SER A 168 -7.76 11.29 -1.15
N LEU A 169 -7.58 10.58 -0.01
CA LEU A 169 -6.57 9.53 0.09
C LEU A 169 -6.77 8.41 -0.93
N ASP A 170 -8.01 7.97 -1.17
CA ASP A 170 -8.31 6.97 -2.19
C ASP A 170 -7.95 7.46 -3.61
N LEU A 171 -8.12 8.76 -3.90
CA LEU A 171 -7.73 9.36 -5.18
C LEU A 171 -6.20 9.43 -5.33
N ILE A 172 -5.49 9.80 -4.28
CA ILE A 172 -4.02 9.80 -4.25
C ILE A 172 -3.50 8.38 -4.51
N GLU A 173 -4.01 7.39 -3.77
CA GLU A 173 -3.62 5.99 -3.96
C GLU A 173 -3.88 5.54 -5.41
N ALA A 174 -5.07 5.82 -5.95
CA ALA A 174 -5.42 5.47 -7.31
C ALA A 174 -4.49 6.10 -8.36
N THR A 175 -4.17 7.39 -8.20
CA THR A 175 -3.28 8.11 -9.11
C THR A 175 -1.86 7.52 -9.07
N LEU A 176 -1.33 7.26 -7.88
CA LEU A 176 0.01 6.70 -7.71
C LEU A 176 0.09 5.24 -8.18
N ILE A 177 -0.93 4.43 -7.93
CA ILE A 177 -1.00 3.06 -8.45
C ILE A 177 -1.06 3.06 -9.98
N ALA A 178 -1.88 3.92 -10.57
CA ALA A 178 -1.99 4.03 -12.02
C ALA A 178 -0.69 4.52 -12.68
N PHE A 179 0.07 5.37 -11.99
CA PHE A 179 1.35 5.88 -12.47
C PHE A 179 2.48 4.85 -12.37
N PHE A 180 2.67 4.26 -11.17
CA PHE A 180 3.78 3.34 -10.90
C PHE A 180 3.50 1.91 -11.33
N GLN A 181 2.22 1.52 -11.47
CA GLN A 181 1.78 0.16 -11.78
C GLN A 181 2.49 -0.91 -10.91
N PRO A 182 2.47 -0.78 -9.57
CA PRO A 182 3.23 -1.66 -8.71
C PRO A 182 2.73 -3.10 -8.83
N PRO A 183 3.62 -4.09 -8.97
CA PRO A 183 3.24 -5.47 -9.29
C PRO A 183 2.43 -6.18 -8.20
N LEU A 184 2.38 -5.64 -7.00
CA LEU A 184 1.59 -6.18 -5.89
C LEU A 184 0.27 -5.41 -5.64
N ASN A 185 -0.03 -4.37 -6.41
CA ASN A 185 -1.34 -3.74 -6.38
C ASN A 185 -2.24 -4.37 -7.45
N THR A 186 -3.48 -4.71 -7.05
CA THR A 186 -4.53 -5.19 -7.98
C THR A 186 -5.75 -4.25 -8.00
N ALA A 187 -5.78 -3.27 -7.09
CA ALA A 187 -6.75 -2.20 -7.11
C ALA A 187 -6.46 -1.22 -8.25
N HIS A 188 -7.49 -0.49 -8.69
CA HIS A 188 -7.39 0.55 -9.73
C HIS A 188 -6.85 0.07 -11.09
N THR A 189 -7.03 -1.22 -11.41
CA THR A 189 -6.76 -1.77 -12.75
C THR A 189 -7.61 -1.04 -13.79
N GLY A 190 -6.99 -0.60 -14.89
CA GLY A 190 -7.64 0.21 -15.93
C GLY A 190 -7.66 1.72 -15.65
N ALA A 191 -7.16 2.19 -14.50
CA ALA A 191 -6.87 3.60 -14.32
C ALA A 191 -5.60 3.99 -15.08
N VAL A 192 -5.63 5.17 -15.69
CA VAL A 192 -4.51 5.72 -16.48
C VAL A 192 -4.19 7.12 -15.96
N VAL A 193 -2.89 7.40 -15.82
CA VAL A 193 -2.39 8.75 -15.51
C VAL A 193 -1.73 9.33 -16.75
N THR A 194 -2.13 10.54 -17.12
CA THR A 194 -1.53 11.31 -18.22
C THR A 194 -0.90 12.57 -17.64
N LYS A 195 0.34 12.86 -18.02
CA LYS A 195 1.04 14.11 -17.66
C LYS A 195 0.60 15.22 -18.61
N LEU A 196 0.33 16.40 -18.06
CA LEU A 196 -0.16 17.56 -18.82
C LEU A 196 0.62 18.82 -18.45
N SER A 197 0.92 19.67 -19.42
CA SER A 197 1.49 21.01 -19.22
C SER A 197 0.43 22.03 -18.78
N SER A 198 -0.83 21.84 -19.18
CA SER A 198 -1.96 22.67 -18.82
C SER A 198 -3.24 21.85 -18.69
N VAL A 199 -4.19 22.34 -17.93
CA VAL A 199 -5.55 21.76 -17.86
C VAL A 199 -6.36 22.25 -19.07
N PRO A 200 -7.14 21.38 -19.75
CA PRO A 200 -8.00 21.80 -20.86
C PRO A 200 -9.01 22.85 -20.44
N VAL A 201 -9.38 23.72 -21.37
CA VAL A 201 -10.36 24.79 -21.13
C VAL A 201 -11.69 24.19 -20.65
N GLY A 202 -12.25 24.76 -19.59
CA GLY A 202 -13.51 24.30 -19.00
C GLY A 202 -13.39 23.15 -18.00
N GLN A 203 -12.17 22.68 -17.74
CA GLN A 203 -11.91 21.68 -16.69
C GLN A 203 -11.35 22.33 -15.44
N GLU A 204 -11.72 21.84 -14.26
CA GLU A 204 -11.23 22.32 -12.98
C GLU A 204 -10.13 21.42 -12.41
N VAL A 205 -9.18 22.01 -11.72
CA VAL A 205 -8.17 21.28 -10.97
C VAL A 205 -8.77 20.79 -9.65
N THR A 206 -8.76 19.49 -9.46
CA THR A 206 -9.22 18.88 -8.21
C THR A 206 -8.23 19.17 -7.08
N VAL A 207 -8.71 19.83 -6.04
CA VAL A 207 -7.94 20.11 -4.82
C VAL A 207 -8.09 18.92 -3.87
N LEU A 208 -6.97 18.33 -3.48
CA LEU A 208 -6.93 17.23 -2.52
C LEU A 208 -6.94 17.83 -1.10
N LYS A 209 -8.08 17.80 -0.43
CA LYS A 209 -8.29 18.28 0.93
C LYS A 209 -8.53 17.14 1.89
#